data_fdf3f974d4b38d8eeadb1ec2e5a2483e
#
_entry.id   fdf3f974d4b38d8eeadb1ec2e5a2483e
#
_cell.length_a   1.000
_cell.length_b   1.000
_cell.length_c   1.000
_cell.angle_alpha   90.00
_cell.angle_beta   90.00
_cell.angle_gamma   90.00
#
_symmetry.space_group_name_H-M   'P 1'
#
loop_
_entity.id
_entity.type
_entity.pdbx_description
1 polymer ?
#
loop_
_entity_poly.entity_id
_entity_poly.type
_entity_poly.pdbx_seq_one_letter_code
_entity_poly.pdbx_strand_id
1 'polypeptide(L)'
;IAESKALGADCILLIVSALHGAQLIDLASYANEIDIDILVEVHNHSELEQALQLKTDLIGINNRNLHTFETSLQTTLDLAKQVPAGKVLITESGIHTRDDVRTMTQAGIYGFLVGESFMRAPSPGAQLKEVMF
;
A
#
# COMPACT_ATOMS: atom_id res chain seq x y z
N ILE A 1 -16.14 6.06 5.35
CA ILE A 1 -15.06 6.95 5.83
C ILE A 1 -15.44 7.59 7.15
N ALA A 2 -16.58 8.31 7.25
CA ALA A 2 -17.03 8.94 8.49
C ALA A 2 -17.17 7.93 9.64
N GLU A 3 -17.72 6.76 9.38
CA GLU A 3 -17.85 5.68 10.36
C GLU A 3 -16.47 5.18 10.82
N SER A 4 -15.52 4.99 9.90
CA SER A 4 -14.14 4.61 10.23
C SER A 4 -13.49 5.64 11.16
N LYS A 5 -13.62 6.93 10.84
CA LYS A 5 -13.13 8.01 11.70
C LYS A 5 -13.79 7.99 13.08
N ALA A 6 -15.11 7.81 13.14
CA ALA A 6 -15.86 7.75 14.41
C ALA A 6 -15.46 6.55 15.27
N LEU A 7 -15.05 5.44 14.67
CA LEU A 7 -14.52 4.24 15.33
C LEU A 7 -13.05 4.38 15.74
N GLY A 8 -12.40 5.50 15.43
CA GLY A 8 -11.02 5.79 15.84
C GLY A 8 -9.96 5.36 14.84
N ALA A 9 -10.30 5.15 13.56
CA ALA A 9 -9.29 4.90 12.52
C ALA A 9 -8.47 6.16 12.26
N ASP A 10 -7.16 5.99 12.14
CA ASP A 10 -6.21 7.06 11.79
C ASP A 10 -6.03 7.16 10.26
N CYS A 11 -6.20 6.04 9.54
CA CYS A 11 -6.01 5.96 8.10
C CYS A 11 -7.07 5.06 7.45
N ILE A 12 -7.41 5.35 6.20
CA ILE A 12 -8.25 4.49 5.35
C ILE A 12 -7.50 4.04 4.11
N LEU A 13 -7.93 2.92 3.53
CA LEU A 13 -7.42 2.41 2.27
C LEU A 13 -8.38 2.77 1.13
N LEU A 14 -7.84 3.43 0.08
CA LEU A 14 -8.53 3.65 -1.18
C LEU A 14 -7.82 2.85 -2.29
N ILE A 15 -8.53 1.89 -2.89
CA ILE A 15 -8.00 1.02 -3.94
C ILE A 15 -8.40 1.57 -5.30
N VAL A 16 -7.44 2.05 -6.10
CA VAL A 16 -7.72 2.72 -7.39
C VAL A 16 -8.47 1.80 -8.33
N SER A 17 -8.09 0.52 -8.43
CA SER A 17 -8.76 -0.46 -9.30
C SER A 17 -10.22 -0.74 -8.93
N ALA A 18 -10.62 -0.46 -7.69
CA ALA A 18 -11.98 -0.66 -7.19
C ALA A 18 -12.86 0.59 -7.30
N LEU A 19 -12.27 1.75 -7.57
CA LEU A 19 -12.95 3.04 -7.59
C LEU A 19 -12.88 3.67 -8.98
N HIS A 20 -13.99 4.20 -9.48
CA HIS A 20 -14.06 4.74 -10.83
C HIS A 20 -14.03 6.27 -10.85
N GLY A 21 -13.09 6.84 -11.63
CA GLY A 21 -13.06 8.25 -12.01
C GLY A 21 -13.30 9.22 -10.85
N ALA A 22 -14.43 9.92 -10.88
CA ALA A 22 -14.79 10.93 -9.88
C ALA A 22 -14.92 10.36 -8.46
N GLN A 23 -15.32 9.11 -8.31
CA GLN A 23 -15.53 8.49 -6.99
C GLN A 23 -14.24 8.46 -6.15
N LEU A 24 -13.10 8.16 -6.77
CA LEU A 24 -11.79 8.17 -6.10
C LEU A 24 -11.47 9.57 -5.57
N ILE A 25 -11.70 10.59 -6.40
CA ILE A 25 -11.44 11.99 -6.06
C ILE A 25 -12.37 12.46 -4.94
N ASP A 26 -13.68 12.14 -5.05
CA ASP A 26 -14.68 12.53 -4.06
C ASP A 26 -14.40 11.92 -2.69
N LEU A 27 -14.05 10.62 -2.65
CA LEU A 27 -13.71 9.93 -1.42
C LEU A 27 -12.42 10.46 -0.79
N ALA A 28 -11.39 10.73 -1.60
CA ALA A 28 -10.14 11.32 -1.12
C ALA A 28 -10.36 12.74 -0.59
N SER A 29 -11.17 13.55 -1.28
CA SER A 29 -11.52 14.90 -0.84
C SER A 29 -12.26 14.88 0.49
N TYR A 30 -13.25 14.00 0.63
CA TYR A 30 -14.00 13.85 1.87
C TYR A 30 -13.12 13.36 3.03
N ALA A 31 -12.21 12.42 2.79
CA ALA A 31 -11.28 11.96 3.81
C ALA A 31 -10.37 13.10 4.32
N ASN A 32 -9.86 13.92 3.39
CA ASN A 32 -9.08 15.11 3.75
C ASN A 32 -9.90 16.15 4.52
N GLU A 33 -11.19 16.33 4.17
CA GLU A 33 -12.09 17.28 4.86
C GLU A 33 -12.30 16.90 6.34
N ILE A 34 -12.41 15.60 6.64
CA ILE A 34 -12.60 15.11 8.01
C ILE A 34 -11.26 14.75 8.71
N ASP A 35 -10.13 15.08 8.10
CA ASP A 35 -8.79 14.90 8.67
C ASP A 35 -8.51 13.42 9.05
N ILE A 36 -8.66 12.51 8.08
CA ILE A 36 -8.23 11.11 8.17
C ILE A 36 -7.23 10.81 7.06
N ASP A 37 -6.12 10.17 7.40
CA ASP A 37 -5.09 9.81 6.43
C ASP A 37 -5.59 8.81 5.38
N ILE A 38 -4.96 8.85 4.22
CA ILE A 38 -5.32 7.99 3.09
C ILE A 38 -4.09 7.23 2.63
N LEU A 39 -4.15 5.90 2.66
CA LEU A 39 -3.28 5.02 1.89
C LEU A 39 -3.96 4.72 0.56
N VAL A 40 -3.33 5.13 -0.55
CA VAL A 40 -3.87 4.86 -1.89
C VAL A 40 -3.15 3.69 -2.50
N GLU A 41 -3.88 2.59 -2.75
CA GLU A 41 -3.34 1.35 -3.31
C GLU A 41 -3.39 1.36 -4.83
N VAL A 42 -2.26 1.01 -5.46
CA VAL A 42 -2.07 0.91 -6.90
C VAL A 42 -1.40 -0.40 -7.30
N HIS A 43 -1.67 -0.88 -8.53
CA HIS A 43 -1.13 -2.13 -9.08
C HIS A 43 -0.33 -1.93 -10.37
N ASN A 44 -0.44 -0.76 -11.00
CA ASN A 44 0.19 -0.48 -12.28
C ASN A 44 0.41 1.03 -12.49
N HIS A 45 1.08 1.37 -13.59
CA HIS A 45 1.42 2.75 -13.92
C HIS A 45 0.20 3.67 -14.05
N SER A 46 -0.85 3.22 -14.74
CA SER A 46 -2.06 4.04 -14.94
C SER A 46 -2.79 4.35 -13.63
N GLU A 47 -2.80 3.40 -12.70
CA GLU A 47 -3.35 3.60 -11.36
C GLU A 47 -2.47 4.53 -10.53
N LEU A 48 -1.13 4.41 -10.64
CA LEU A 48 -0.20 5.31 -9.99
C LEU A 48 -0.38 6.76 -10.46
N GLU A 49 -0.55 6.99 -11.77
CA GLU A 49 -0.83 8.32 -12.30
C GLU A 49 -2.09 8.95 -11.69
N GLN A 50 -3.14 8.16 -11.49
CA GLN A 50 -4.37 8.62 -10.82
C GLN A 50 -4.14 8.90 -9.34
N ALA A 51 -3.43 8.03 -8.64
CA ALA A 51 -3.10 8.20 -7.22
C ALA A 51 -2.27 9.47 -6.96
N LEU A 52 -1.34 9.79 -7.85
CA LEU A 52 -0.50 10.99 -7.75
C LEU A 52 -1.24 12.31 -7.91
N GLN A 53 -2.48 12.30 -8.42
CA GLN A 53 -3.36 13.48 -8.47
C GLN A 53 -4.02 13.77 -7.12
N LEU A 54 -4.00 12.82 -6.19
CA LEU A 54 -4.66 12.95 -4.91
C LEU A 54 -3.76 13.66 -3.88
N LYS A 55 -4.41 14.36 -2.96
CA LYS A 55 -3.72 14.96 -1.81
C LYS A 55 -3.52 13.90 -0.73
N THR A 56 -2.51 13.07 -0.91
CA THR A 56 -2.03 12.11 0.09
C THR A 56 -0.52 11.91 -0.06
N ASP A 57 0.15 11.58 1.03
CA ASP A 57 1.58 11.26 1.02
C ASP A 57 1.85 9.74 1.04
N LEU A 58 0.82 8.92 1.32
CA LEU A 58 0.97 7.47 1.42
C LEU A 58 0.53 6.80 0.12
N ILE A 59 1.45 6.09 -0.53
CA ILE A 59 1.19 5.30 -1.74
C ILE A 59 1.49 3.83 -1.43
N GLY A 60 0.48 3.00 -1.54
CA GLY A 60 0.58 1.55 -1.45
C GLY A 60 0.78 0.94 -2.83
N ILE A 61 1.82 0.12 -3.00
CA ILE A 61 2.02 -0.64 -4.23
C ILE A 61 1.77 -2.10 -3.92
N ASN A 62 0.67 -2.64 -4.47
CA ASN A 62 0.29 -4.02 -4.28
C ASN A 62 0.95 -4.91 -5.33
N ASN A 63 1.83 -5.80 -4.86
CA ASN A 63 2.55 -6.76 -5.69
C ASN A 63 1.67 -7.90 -6.20
N ARG A 64 0.46 -8.05 -5.68
CA ARG A 64 -0.50 -9.08 -6.11
C ARG A 64 -1.42 -8.53 -7.18
N ASN A 65 -1.42 -9.19 -8.34
CA ASN A 65 -2.42 -8.95 -9.35
C ASN A 65 -3.79 -9.48 -8.85
N LEU A 66 -4.79 -8.60 -8.73
CA LEU A 66 -6.10 -8.97 -8.19
C LEU A 66 -6.94 -9.85 -9.14
N HIS A 67 -6.54 -9.99 -10.41
CA HIS A 67 -7.23 -10.85 -11.38
C HIS A 67 -6.60 -12.25 -11.48
N THR A 68 -5.26 -12.32 -11.51
CA THR A 68 -4.54 -13.62 -11.67
C THR A 68 -4.05 -14.19 -10.35
N PHE A 69 -4.02 -13.37 -9.29
CA PHE A 69 -3.42 -13.65 -7.98
C PHE A 69 -1.90 -13.92 -8.02
N GLU A 70 -1.26 -13.71 -9.17
CA GLU A 70 0.20 -13.73 -9.26
C GLU A 70 0.79 -12.58 -8.45
N THR A 71 1.90 -12.85 -7.76
CA THR A 71 2.57 -11.88 -6.89
C THR A 71 4.03 -11.71 -7.33
N SER A 72 4.45 -10.46 -7.54
CA SER A 72 5.82 -10.14 -7.93
C SER A 72 6.30 -8.84 -7.28
N LEU A 73 7.37 -8.92 -6.50
CA LEU A 73 8.03 -7.76 -5.90
C LEU A 73 8.58 -6.76 -6.94
N GLN A 74 8.77 -7.22 -8.18
CA GLN A 74 9.18 -6.37 -9.28
C GLN A 74 8.19 -5.25 -9.56
N THR A 75 6.89 -5.47 -9.29
CA THR A 75 5.85 -4.43 -9.40
C THR A 75 6.20 -3.20 -8.57
N THR A 76 6.53 -3.40 -7.29
CA THR A 76 6.94 -2.28 -6.42
C THR A 76 8.24 -1.65 -6.92
N LEU A 77 9.25 -2.43 -7.29
CA LEU A 77 10.55 -1.92 -7.74
C LEU A 77 10.46 -1.08 -9.01
N ASP A 78 9.54 -1.39 -9.90
CA ASP A 78 9.35 -0.65 -11.15
C ASP A 78 8.51 0.62 -10.95
N LEU A 79 7.41 0.55 -10.19
CA LEU A 79 6.56 1.70 -9.92
C LEU A 79 7.23 2.72 -9.02
N ALA A 80 8.01 2.29 -8.03
CA ALA A 80 8.72 3.17 -7.10
C ALA A 80 9.62 4.20 -7.80
N LYS A 81 10.20 3.84 -8.95
CA LYS A 81 11.05 4.75 -9.76
C LYS A 81 10.28 5.96 -10.32
N GLN A 82 8.96 5.89 -10.34
CA GLN A 82 8.08 6.90 -10.91
C GLN A 82 7.39 7.76 -9.83
N VAL A 83 7.57 7.40 -8.57
CA VAL A 83 6.97 8.13 -7.46
C VAL A 83 7.84 9.34 -7.11
N PRO A 84 7.26 10.55 -7.05
CA PRO A 84 8.01 11.76 -6.70
C PRO A 84 8.59 11.70 -5.28
N ALA A 85 9.69 12.40 -5.07
CA ALA A 85 10.23 12.59 -3.74
C ALA A 85 9.20 13.26 -2.80
N GLY A 86 9.20 12.84 -1.53
CA GLY A 86 8.27 13.35 -0.52
C GLY A 86 7.06 12.45 -0.27
N LYS A 87 6.82 11.43 -1.12
CA LYS A 87 5.82 10.40 -0.85
C LYS A 87 6.42 9.26 -0.01
N VAL A 88 5.60 8.67 0.83
CA VAL A 88 5.94 7.47 1.60
C VAL A 88 5.39 6.25 0.87
N LEU A 89 6.28 5.35 0.46
CA LEU A 89 5.91 4.12 -0.21
C LEU A 89 5.70 2.98 0.77
N ILE A 90 4.61 2.25 0.57
CA ILE A 90 4.29 1.02 1.29
C ILE A 90 4.18 -0.10 0.25
N THR A 91 5.02 -1.13 0.38
CA THR A 91 4.88 -2.33 -0.45
C THR A 91 3.92 -3.29 0.21
N GLU A 92 3.02 -3.84 -0.59
CA GLU A 92 1.95 -4.72 -0.13
C GLU A 92 2.00 -6.06 -0.85
N SER A 93 1.73 -7.14 -0.13
CA SER A 93 1.81 -8.53 -0.61
C SER A 93 3.22 -8.99 -1.01
N GLY A 94 3.44 -10.30 -0.95
CA GLY A 94 4.67 -10.93 -1.47
C GLY A 94 5.89 -10.85 -0.55
N ILE A 95 5.78 -10.28 0.63
CA ILE A 95 6.86 -10.28 1.63
C ILE A 95 6.74 -11.54 2.49
N HIS A 96 7.68 -12.46 2.33
CA HIS A 96 7.71 -13.74 3.02
C HIS A 96 9.01 -13.99 3.78
N THR A 97 10.10 -13.40 3.32
CA THR A 97 11.46 -13.65 3.83
C THR A 97 12.18 -12.35 4.17
N ARG A 98 13.24 -12.48 4.96
CA ARG A 98 14.16 -11.36 5.25
C ARG A 98 14.83 -10.80 3.98
N ASP A 99 15.07 -11.64 3.00
CA ASP A 99 15.67 -11.19 1.74
C ASP A 99 14.69 -10.35 0.91
N ASP A 100 13.38 -10.61 0.98
CA ASP A 100 12.37 -9.74 0.39
C ASP A 100 12.40 -8.34 1.03
N VAL A 101 12.46 -8.28 2.36
CA VAL A 101 12.58 -7.01 3.10
C VAL A 101 13.87 -6.29 2.72
N ARG A 102 14.99 -7.02 2.65
CA ARG A 102 16.28 -6.44 2.24
C ARG A 102 16.23 -5.87 0.82
N THR A 103 15.61 -6.58 -0.11
CA THR A 103 15.43 -6.12 -1.48
C THR A 103 14.67 -4.80 -1.54
N MET A 104 13.57 -4.67 -0.80
CA MET A 104 12.79 -3.43 -0.74
C MET A 104 13.56 -2.30 -0.06
N THR A 105 14.22 -2.56 1.06
CA THR A 105 14.99 -1.53 1.79
C THR A 105 16.18 -1.02 0.98
N GLN A 106 16.84 -1.87 0.19
CA GLN A 106 17.91 -1.47 -0.74
C GLN A 106 17.38 -0.56 -1.86
N ALA A 107 16.11 -0.70 -2.22
CA ALA A 107 15.42 0.19 -3.16
C ALA A 107 14.85 1.47 -2.50
N GLY A 108 15.10 1.68 -1.20
CA GLY A 108 14.62 2.85 -0.45
C GLY A 108 13.18 2.75 0.05
N ILE A 109 12.60 1.56 0.06
CA ILE A 109 11.23 1.31 0.51
C ILE A 109 11.27 0.70 1.90
N TYR A 110 10.71 1.40 2.89
CA TYR A 110 10.74 1.02 4.30
C TYR A 110 9.36 0.77 4.90
N GLY A 111 8.30 1.00 4.14
CA GLY A 111 6.92 0.70 4.53
C GLY A 111 6.48 -0.67 4.01
N PHE A 112 5.89 -1.50 4.88
CA PHE A 112 5.46 -2.86 4.55
C PHE A 112 4.06 -3.11 5.10
N LEU A 113 3.15 -3.60 4.27
CA LEU A 113 1.85 -4.11 4.68
C LEU A 113 1.84 -5.61 4.45
N VAL A 114 1.93 -6.38 5.55
CA VAL A 114 2.09 -7.83 5.52
C VAL A 114 1.02 -8.48 6.39
N GLY A 115 0.10 -9.21 5.76
CA GLY A 115 -0.97 -9.93 6.47
C GLY A 115 -0.83 -11.44 6.30
N GLU A 116 -0.93 -11.93 5.08
CA GLU A 116 -1.04 -13.36 4.78
C GLU A 116 0.12 -14.18 5.36
N SER A 117 1.35 -13.73 5.19
CA SER A 117 2.54 -14.43 5.66
C SER A 117 2.52 -14.63 7.18
N PHE A 118 2.11 -13.61 7.93
CA PHE A 118 2.06 -13.68 9.40
C PHE A 118 0.85 -14.48 9.88
N MET A 119 -0.31 -14.31 9.24
CA MET A 119 -1.55 -14.99 9.66
C MET A 119 -1.55 -16.49 9.34
N ARG A 120 -0.76 -16.94 8.36
CA ARG A 120 -0.55 -18.37 8.07
C ARG A 120 0.47 -19.05 8.97
N ALA A 121 1.31 -18.28 9.64
CA ALA A 121 2.34 -18.82 10.52
C ALA A 121 1.73 -19.35 11.83
N PRO A 122 2.28 -20.42 12.41
CA PRO A 122 1.84 -20.93 13.72
C PRO A 122 1.97 -19.89 14.84
N SER A 123 2.90 -18.95 14.69
CA SER A 123 3.12 -17.82 15.61
C SER A 123 3.38 -16.56 14.79
N PRO A 124 2.40 -15.68 14.59
CA PRO A 124 2.55 -14.44 13.81
C PRO A 124 3.68 -13.55 14.32
N GLY A 125 3.84 -13.40 15.63
CA GLY A 125 4.90 -12.59 16.22
C GLY A 125 6.30 -13.16 16.03
N ALA A 126 6.45 -14.50 16.04
CA ALA A 126 7.73 -15.14 15.74
C ALA A 126 8.10 -14.93 14.25
N GLN A 127 7.12 -15.09 13.36
CA GLN A 127 7.31 -14.85 11.93
C GLN A 127 7.66 -13.39 11.62
N LEU A 128 7.00 -12.43 12.27
CA LEU A 128 7.35 -11.02 12.17
C LEU A 128 8.82 -10.77 12.55
N LYS A 129 9.26 -11.35 13.67
CA LYS A 129 10.64 -11.20 14.12
C LYS A 129 11.64 -11.83 13.15
N GLU A 130 11.33 -12.98 12.59
CA GLU A 130 12.16 -13.67 11.60
C GLU A 130 12.32 -12.89 10.30
N VAL A 131 11.21 -12.33 9.80
CA VAL A 131 11.16 -11.64 8.50
C VAL A 131 11.74 -10.23 8.60
N MET A 132 11.45 -9.48 9.67
CA MET A 132 11.78 -8.05 9.76
C MET A 132 13.08 -7.74 10.51
N PHE A 133 13.54 -8.64 11.38
CA PHE A 133 14.69 -8.41 12.28
C PHE A 133 15.70 -9.56 12.25
#